data_67782664f76213df2772257327da3dd1
#
_entry.id   67782664f76213df2772257327da3dd1
#
_cell.length_a   1.000
_cell.length_b   1.000
_cell.length_c   1.000
_cell.angle_alpha   90.00
_cell.angle_beta   90.00
_cell.angle_gamma   90.00
#
_symmetry.space_group_name_H-M   'P 1'
#
loop_
_entity.id
_entity.type
_entity.pdbx_description
1 polymer ?
#
loop_
_entity_poly.entity_id
_entity_poly.type
_entity_poly.pdbx_seq_one_letter_code
_entity_poly.pdbx_strand_id
1 'polypeptide(L)'
;MIYIIGLGPNDSSNIKENIKQLLLNNTNAKIIARTKEHPAISFLEENNIPFETCDRFYTESENFENTYNGIANYILEVAENNDVMYLVPGHPMVAELTTQLLINSGKDVKIVGGESFLDSCFNAAKFDPVEGFSLVDATALETLRQVNPLQHLLITQCYDDLTAANVSDELMNSYPYDHEVTVIEQAGAEDEKIYSSPLHELSAAVGEDVNNLRALYIAPLKDGLSFNIKDYTKDFDENEDITEADLVTKLEKLVAELKNNLEREEDYTSDNSKLLAEIINTSLDFTIASDNYYELNDILLEMKKHRL
;
A
#
# COMPACT_ATOMS: atom_id res chain seq x y z
N MET A 1 -15.09 28.25 8.04
CA MET A 1 -14.40 27.43 7.02
C MET A 1 -13.18 26.75 7.64
N ILE A 2 -12.87 25.52 7.23
CA ILE A 2 -11.67 24.78 7.68
C ILE A 2 -10.72 24.63 6.50
N TYR A 3 -9.49 25.15 6.65
CA TYR A 3 -8.40 24.93 5.69
C TYR A 3 -7.49 23.83 6.25
N ILE A 4 -7.32 22.73 5.55
CA ILE A 4 -6.37 21.68 5.92
C ILE A 4 -5.13 21.86 5.07
N ILE A 5 -4.00 22.13 5.69
CA ILE A 5 -2.78 22.63 5.03
C ILE A 5 -1.63 21.67 5.30
N GLY A 6 -1.03 21.13 4.23
CA GLY A 6 0.16 20.30 4.33
C GLY A 6 1.43 21.12 4.43
N LEU A 7 2.25 20.82 5.42
CA LEU A 7 3.52 21.53 5.65
C LEU A 7 4.71 20.92 4.89
N GLY A 8 4.50 19.83 4.14
CA GLY A 8 5.59 19.06 3.54
C GLY A 8 6.15 18.01 4.50
N PRO A 9 7.02 17.09 4.01
CA PRO A 9 7.44 15.92 4.79
C PRO A 9 8.56 16.19 5.80
N ASN A 10 9.31 17.27 5.64
CA ASN A 10 10.52 17.56 6.44
C ASN A 10 10.45 18.96 7.09
N ASP A 11 11.48 19.76 6.91
CA ASP A 11 11.63 21.07 7.52
C ASP A 11 10.89 22.19 6.75
N SER A 12 11.15 23.43 7.15
CA SER A 12 10.53 24.62 6.56
C SER A 12 10.89 24.86 5.09
N SER A 13 11.93 24.21 4.54
CA SER A 13 12.29 24.31 3.11
C SER A 13 11.26 23.61 2.23
N ASN A 14 10.61 22.56 2.72
CA ASN A 14 9.55 21.83 2.02
C ASN A 14 8.17 22.50 2.07
N ILE A 15 8.01 23.56 2.86
CA ILE A 15 6.77 24.35 2.84
C ILE A 15 6.71 25.14 1.52
N LYS A 16 5.69 24.85 0.70
CA LYS A 16 5.47 25.57 -0.57
C LYS A 16 5.31 27.08 -0.33
N GLU A 17 5.88 27.89 -1.21
CA GLU A 17 5.87 29.35 -1.05
C GLU A 17 4.45 29.95 -0.88
N ASN A 18 3.48 29.44 -1.63
CA ASN A 18 2.09 29.87 -1.49
C ASN A 18 1.50 29.57 -0.11
N ILE A 19 1.95 28.49 0.56
CA ILE A 19 1.54 28.14 1.93
C ILE A 19 2.21 29.09 2.93
N LYS A 20 3.52 29.37 2.76
CA LYS A 20 4.23 30.36 3.58
C LYS A 20 3.52 31.71 3.53
N GLN A 21 3.17 32.17 2.34
CA GLN A 21 2.45 33.43 2.16
C GLN A 21 1.05 33.39 2.77
N LEU A 22 0.34 32.26 2.68
CA LEU A 22 -0.97 32.09 3.31
C LEU A 22 -0.88 32.21 4.84
N LEU A 23 0.12 31.60 5.46
CA LEU A 23 0.34 31.64 6.91
C LEU A 23 0.80 33.03 7.39
N LEU A 24 1.74 33.67 6.68
CA LEU A 24 2.25 35.00 6.99
C LEU A 24 1.16 36.08 6.89
N ASN A 25 0.27 35.97 5.92
CA ASN A 25 -0.79 36.96 5.70
C ASN A 25 -2.09 36.65 6.47
N ASN A 26 -2.10 35.57 7.27
CA ASN A 26 -3.27 35.24 8.08
C ASN A 26 -3.47 36.24 9.22
N THR A 27 -4.65 36.85 9.26
CA THR A 27 -5.02 37.82 10.29
C THR A 27 -6.15 37.35 11.19
N ASN A 28 -6.95 36.37 10.80
CA ASN A 28 -8.22 36.07 11.43
C ASN A 28 -8.45 34.58 11.75
N ALA A 29 -7.88 33.65 10.98
CA ALA A 29 -8.10 32.24 11.21
C ALA A 29 -7.28 31.74 12.41
N LYS A 30 -7.83 30.83 13.18
CA LYS A 30 -7.10 30.08 14.20
C LYS A 30 -6.18 29.05 13.54
N ILE A 31 -4.91 29.07 13.92
CA ILE A 31 -3.92 28.10 13.43
C ILE A 31 -3.80 26.98 14.47
N ILE A 32 -4.03 25.75 14.04
CA ILE A 32 -3.93 24.54 14.86
C ILE A 32 -3.02 23.57 14.14
N ALA A 33 -1.87 23.25 14.72
CA ALA A 33 -0.95 22.23 14.18
C ALA A 33 -1.29 20.86 14.78
N ARG A 34 -1.22 19.82 13.96
CA ARG A 34 -1.41 18.43 14.41
C ARG A 34 -0.47 18.08 15.56
N THR A 35 0.80 18.45 15.41
CA THR A 35 1.86 18.25 16.41
C THR A 35 2.89 19.36 16.31
N LYS A 36 3.55 19.65 17.42
CA LYS A 36 4.72 20.54 17.44
C LYS A 36 6.03 19.83 17.06
N GLU A 37 6.05 18.50 17.08
CA GLU A 37 7.25 17.71 16.85
C GLU A 37 7.69 17.71 15.37
N HIS A 38 6.88 18.23 14.46
CA HIS A 38 7.23 18.32 13.04
C HIS A 38 8.22 19.45 12.77
N PRO A 39 9.37 19.19 12.07
CA PRO A 39 10.42 20.19 11.87
C PRO A 39 9.96 21.49 11.19
N ALA A 40 8.96 21.42 10.28
CA ALA A 40 8.39 22.57 9.62
C ALA A 40 7.70 23.58 10.57
N ILE A 41 7.42 23.20 11.81
CA ILE A 41 6.84 24.10 12.83
C ILE A 41 7.79 25.25 13.18
N SER A 42 9.10 25.06 13.00
CA SER A 42 10.08 26.14 13.17
C SER A 42 9.73 27.38 12.35
N PHE A 43 9.09 27.21 11.18
CA PHE A 43 8.65 28.34 10.36
C PHE A 43 7.63 29.23 11.10
N LEU A 44 6.71 28.66 11.85
CA LEU A 44 5.72 29.43 12.62
C LEU A 44 6.38 30.17 13.78
N GLU A 45 7.31 29.50 14.48
CA GLU A 45 8.04 30.06 15.61
C GLU A 45 8.95 31.21 15.19
N GLU A 46 9.74 31.01 14.13
CA GLU A 46 10.67 32.02 13.56
C GLU A 46 9.94 33.27 13.08
N ASN A 47 8.71 33.11 12.57
CA ASN A 47 7.90 34.23 12.09
C ASN A 47 6.92 34.77 13.13
N ASN A 48 7.00 34.31 14.40
CA ASN A 48 6.11 34.69 15.49
C ASN A 48 4.61 34.52 15.16
N ILE A 49 4.25 33.49 14.41
CA ILE A 49 2.88 33.17 14.05
C ILE A 49 2.27 32.40 15.23
N PRO A 50 1.20 32.88 15.88
CA PRO A 50 0.59 32.18 17.00
C PRO A 50 -0.18 30.94 16.52
N PHE A 51 0.04 29.81 17.17
CA PHE A 51 -0.64 28.55 16.88
C PHE A 51 -0.91 27.73 18.14
N GLU A 52 -1.86 26.83 18.07
CA GLU A 52 -2.15 25.80 19.05
C GLU A 52 -1.73 24.43 18.50
N THR A 53 -1.57 23.42 19.36
CA THR A 53 -1.22 22.06 18.94
C THR A 53 -2.20 21.01 19.46
N CYS A 54 -2.25 19.87 18.75
CA CYS A 54 -3.08 18.75 19.15
C CYS A 54 -2.33 17.67 19.95
N ASP A 55 -1.09 17.92 20.38
CA ASP A 55 -0.25 16.95 21.07
C ASP A 55 -0.91 16.34 22.31
N ARG A 56 -1.73 17.10 23.03
CA ARG A 56 -2.47 16.62 24.20
C ARG A 56 -3.34 15.39 23.91
N PHE A 57 -3.93 15.30 22.71
CA PHE A 57 -4.79 14.18 22.36
C PHE A 57 -4.04 12.87 22.25
N TYR A 58 -2.74 12.90 21.93
CA TYR A 58 -1.88 11.70 21.89
C TYR A 58 -1.53 11.19 23.29
N THR A 59 -1.54 12.06 24.30
CA THR A 59 -1.24 11.68 25.69
C THR A 59 -2.48 11.31 26.49
N GLU A 60 -3.65 11.81 26.12
CA GLU A 60 -4.91 11.63 26.83
C GLU A 60 -5.75 10.45 26.30
N SER A 61 -5.45 9.95 25.09
CA SER A 61 -6.23 8.90 24.44
C SER A 61 -5.62 7.52 24.63
N GLU A 62 -6.47 6.50 24.76
CA GLU A 62 -6.06 5.09 24.94
C GLU A 62 -5.63 4.42 23.63
N ASN A 63 -6.07 4.96 22.49
CA ASN A 63 -5.75 4.43 21.16
C ASN A 63 -5.80 5.53 20.09
N PHE A 64 -5.22 5.24 18.94
CA PHE A 64 -5.12 6.18 17.82
C PHE A 64 -6.50 6.62 17.27
N GLU A 65 -7.49 5.75 17.25
CA GLU A 65 -8.82 6.09 16.75
C GLU A 65 -9.47 7.19 17.62
N ASN A 66 -9.38 7.05 18.93
CA ASN A 66 -9.86 8.07 19.89
C ASN A 66 -9.08 9.38 19.75
N THR A 67 -7.77 9.31 19.52
CA THR A 67 -6.92 10.48 19.28
C THR A 67 -7.41 11.27 18.06
N TYR A 68 -7.58 10.63 16.93
CA TYR A 68 -7.98 11.30 15.68
C TYR A 68 -9.42 11.83 15.74
N ASN A 69 -10.34 11.09 16.35
CA ASN A 69 -11.70 11.56 16.61
C ASN A 69 -11.70 12.78 17.56
N GLY A 70 -10.89 12.75 18.61
CA GLY A 70 -10.73 13.86 19.55
C GLY A 70 -10.22 15.13 18.86
N ILE A 71 -9.19 15.00 18.01
CA ILE A 71 -8.65 16.12 17.23
C ILE A 71 -9.71 16.66 16.26
N ALA A 72 -10.40 15.80 15.52
CA ALA A 72 -11.43 16.21 14.57
C ALA A 72 -12.56 16.98 15.29
N ASN A 73 -13.07 16.46 16.41
CA ASN A 73 -14.10 17.11 17.20
C ASN A 73 -13.66 18.48 17.72
N TYR A 74 -12.43 18.59 18.21
CA TYR A 74 -11.87 19.85 18.68
C TYR A 74 -11.80 20.89 17.54
N ILE A 75 -11.31 20.50 16.36
CA ILE A 75 -11.25 21.39 15.19
C ILE A 75 -12.65 21.84 14.78
N LEU A 76 -13.64 20.95 14.78
CA LEU A 76 -15.02 21.25 14.45
C LEU A 76 -15.65 22.23 15.45
N GLU A 77 -15.37 22.07 16.75
CA GLU A 77 -15.81 22.98 17.79
C GLU A 77 -15.24 24.40 17.61
N VAL A 78 -13.92 24.50 17.38
CA VAL A 78 -13.26 25.77 17.11
C VAL A 78 -13.81 26.44 15.84
N ALA A 79 -14.13 25.63 14.83
CA ALA A 79 -14.66 26.10 13.56
C ALA A 79 -16.11 26.61 13.63
N GLU A 80 -16.82 26.42 14.74
CA GLU A 80 -18.17 27.01 14.91
C GLU A 80 -18.13 28.53 14.92
N ASN A 81 -17.07 29.11 15.46
CA ASN A 81 -16.95 30.56 15.67
C ASN A 81 -15.75 31.19 14.95
N ASN A 82 -14.91 30.42 14.31
CA ASN A 82 -13.68 30.90 13.67
C ASN A 82 -13.46 30.20 12.31
N ASP A 83 -12.71 30.84 11.43
CA ASP A 83 -12.02 30.11 10.39
C ASP A 83 -10.82 29.39 11.03
N VAL A 84 -10.52 28.18 10.57
CA VAL A 84 -9.45 27.33 11.12
C VAL A 84 -8.49 26.96 10.02
N MET A 85 -7.19 27.09 10.28
CA MET A 85 -6.11 26.53 9.50
C MET A 85 -5.53 25.35 10.29
N TYR A 86 -5.87 24.13 9.88
CA TYR A 86 -5.33 22.91 10.46
C TYR A 86 -4.09 22.47 9.66
N LEU A 87 -2.95 22.49 10.33
CA LEU A 87 -1.65 22.19 9.72
C LEU A 87 -1.26 20.74 10.01
N VAL A 88 -0.94 20.01 8.94
CA VAL A 88 -0.54 18.60 9.04
C VAL A 88 0.83 18.36 8.41
N PRO A 89 1.61 17.38 8.90
CA PRO A 89 2.81 16.89 8.23
C PRO A 89 2.50 16.41 6.82
N GLY A 90 3.42 16.59 5.89
CA GLY A 90 3.31 16.08 4.53
C GLY A 90 2.14 16.66 3.74
N HIS A 91 1.38 15.78 3.10
CA HIS A 91 0.20 16.12 2.30
C HIS A 91 -1.09 15.72 3.02
N PRO A 92 -2.12 16.58 3.10
CA PRO A 92 -3.34 16.33 3.86
C PRO A 92 -4.12 15.06 3.49
N MET A 93 -3.96 14.56 2.29
CA MET A 93 -4.66 13.38 1.79
C MET A 93 -3.85 12.09 1.89
N VAL A 94 -2.66 12.14 2.48
CA VAL A 94 -1.77 10.98 2.56
C VAL A 94 -1.54 10.60 4.02
N ALA A 95 -2.01 9.42 4.41
CA ALA A 95 -1.90 8.87 5.77
C ALA A 95 -2.41 9.81 6.89
N GLU A 96 -3.49 10.56 6.63
CA GLU A 96 -4.03 11.57 7.56
C GLU A 96 -5.53 11.34 7.82
N LEU A 97 -5.83 10.51 8.83
CA LEU A 97 -7.21 10.12 9.17
C LEU A 97 -8.06 11.31 9.62
N THR A 98 -7.50 12.26 10.37
CA THR A 98 -8.22 13.46 10.82
C THR A 98 -8.76 14.25 9.63
N THR A 99 -8.01 14.33 8.52
CA THR A 99 -8.48 14.97 7.29
C THR A 99 -9.75 14.30 6.77
N GLN A 100 -9.80 12.97 6.73
CA GLN A 100 -10.99 12.24 6.28
C GLN A 100 -12.20 12.48 7.18
N LEU A 101 -12.00 12.51 8.50
CA LEU A 101 -13.06 12.81 9.47
C LEU A 101 -13.62 14.22 9.27
N LEU A 102 -12.75 15.21 9.04
CA LEU A 102 -13.17 16.60 8.80
C LEU A 102 -13.93 16.75 7.47
N ILE A 103 -13.48 16.11 6.40
CA ILE A 103 -14.17 16.09 5.09
C ILE A 103 -15.58 15.49 5.25
N ASN A 104 -15.69 14.38 5.98
CA ASN A 104 -16.96 13.66 6.17
C ASN A 104 -17.90 14.35 7.17
N SER A 105 -17.46 15.40 7.87
CA SER A 105 -18.27 16.14 8.85
C SER A 105 -19.41 16.97 8.25
N GLY A 106 -19.39 17.21 6.93
CA GLY A 106 -20.34 18.08 6.23
C GLY A 106 -20.07 19.58 6.41
N LYS A 107 -18.97 19.97 7.08
CA LYS A 107 -18.51 21.37 7.15
C LYS A 107 -17.82 21.78 5.86
N ASP A 108 -17.68 23.07 5.64
CA ASP A 108 -16.93 23.61 4.50
C ASP A 108 -15.43 23.46 4.75
N VAL A 109 -14.81 22.49 4.03
CA VAL A 109 -13.41 22.11 4.16
C VAL A 109 -12.69 22.39 2.84
N LYS A 110 -11.54 23.07 2.92
CA LYS A 110 -10.65 23.31 1.79
C LYS A 110 -9.29 22.67 2.02
N ILE A 111 -8.90 21.77 1.12
CA ILE A 111 -7.57 21.16 1.14
C ILE A 111 -6.58 22.09 0.45
N VAL A 112 -5.48 22.39 1.16
CA VAL A 112 -4.33 23.11 0.62
C VAL A 112 -3.15 22.14 0.67
N GLY A 113 -2.82 21.53 -0.48
CA GLY A 113 -1.83 20.47 -0.56
C GLY A 113 -0.42 20.91 -0.14
N GLY A 114 0.30 20.01 0.50
CA GLY A 114 1.73 20.06 0.76
C GLY A 114 2.48 19.15 -0.21
N GLU A 115 3.79 19.05 -0.04
CA GLU A 115 4.60 17.98 -0.61
C GLU A 115 4.39 16.72 0.24
N SER A 116 4.34 15.55 -0.42
CA SER A 116 4.20 14.27 0.28
C SER A 116 5.55 13.61 0.49
N PHE A 117 5.70 12.80 1.55
CA PHE A 117 6.85 11.91 1.68
C PHE A 117 6.94 10.91 0.50
N LEU A 118 5.84 10.67 -0.21
CA LEU A 118 5.83 9.81 -1.40
C LEU A 118 6.74 10.34 -2.50
N ASP A 119 6.81 11.66 -2.70
CA ASP A 119 7.71 12.28 -3.69
C ASP A 119 9.18 11.91 -3.38
N SER A 120 9.56 11.94 -2.10
CA SER A 120 10.88 11.53 -1.64
C SER A 120 11.10 10.02 -1.78
N CYS A 121 10.08 9.20 -1.51
CA CYS A 121 10.17 7.74 -1.72
C CYS A 121 10.33 7.38 -3.20
N PHE A 122 9.66 8.07 -4.13
CA PHE A 122 9.86 7.85 -5.57
C PHE A 122 11.29 8.17 -5.99
N ASN A 123 11.87 9.24 -5.46
CA ASN A 123 13.27 9.61 -5.70
C ASN A 123 14.24 8.55 -5.15
N ALA A 124 14.02 8.06 -3.92
CA ALA A 124 14.84 7.06 -3.27
C ALA A 124 14.76 5.69 -3.97
N ALA A 125 13.56 5.24 -4.32
CA ALA A 125 13.30 3.97 -4.99
C ALA A 125 13.56 4.03 -6.51
N LYS A 126 13.64 5.24 -7.11
CA LYS A 126 13.98 5.47 -8.54
C LYS A 126 13.02 4.79 -9.51
N PHE A 127 11.72 4.85 -9.26
CA PHE A 127 10.70 4.36 -10.20
C PHE A 127 9.72 5.47 -10.57
N ASP A 128 9.10 5.34 -11.74
CA ASP A 128 8.06 6.25 -12.20
C ASP A 128 6.68 5.72 -11.73
N PRO A 129 5.97 6.43 -10.85
CA PRO A 129 4.65 5.99 -10.38
C PRO A 129 3.60 5.84 -11.50
N VAL A 130 3.84 6.39 -12.70
CA VAL A 130 2.97 6.19 -13.89
C VAL A 130 3.01 4.74 -14.39
N GLU A 131 4.07 3.98 -14.11
CA GLU A 131 4.16 2.55 -14.41
C GLU A 131 3.16 1.72 -13.59
N GLY A 132 2.51 2.34 -12.61
CA GLY A 132 1.55 1.73 -11.71
C GLY A 132 2.19 1.29 -10.39
N PHE A 133 1.60 1.70 -9.27
CA PHE A 133 2.07 1.28 -7.96
C PHE A 133 0.91 1.10 -6.97
N SER A 134 1.16 0.28 -5.97
CA SER A 134 0.30 0.14 -4.80
C SER A 134 0.95 0.82 -3.60
N LEU A 135 0.16 1.57 -2.84
CA LEU A 135 0.55 2.13 -1.55
C LEU A 135 -0.21 1.40 -0.45
N VAL A 136 0.51 0.78 0.48
CA VAL A 136 -0.09 -0.05 1.53
C VAL A 136 0.50 0.33 2.89
N ASP A 137 -0.31 0.22 3.92
CA ASP A 137 0.11 0.32 5.31
C ASP A 137 0.61 -1.05 5.79
N ALA A 138 1.80 -1.12 6.39
CA ALA A 138 2.39 -2.36 6.90
C ALA A 138 1.52 -3.07 7.95
N THR A 139 0.65 -2.33 8.65
CA THR A 139 -0.27 -2.87 9.65
C THR A 139 -1.56 -3.43 9.04
N ALA A 140 -1.83 -3.14 7.77
CA ALA A 140 -3.03 -3.58 7.04
C ALA A 140 -2.78 -4.91 6.30
N LEU A 141 -2.56 -6.01 7.04
CA LEU A 141 -2.18 -7.32 6.49
C LEU A 141 -3.15 -7.84 5.42
N GLU A 142 -4.46 -7.61 5.59
CA GLU A 142 -5.47 -8.00 4.59
C GLU A 142 -5.24 -7.32 3.22
N THR A 143 -4.73 -6.09 3.23
CA THR A 143 -4.40 -5.36 2.00
C THR A 143 -3.10 -5.89 1.39
N LEU A 144 -2.11 -6.26 2.21
CA LEU A 144 -0.86 -6.88 1.76
C LEU A 144 -1.10 -8.20 1.03
N ARG A 145 -2.11 -9.00 1.44
CA ARG A 145 -2.51 -10.23 0.74
C ARG A 145 -3.08 -10.01 -0.66
N GLN A 146 -3.49 -8.79 -0.98
CA GLN A 146 -4.17 -8.45 -2.23
C GLN A 146 -3.30 -7.62 -3.17
N VAL A 147 -2.00 -7.44 -2.86
CA VAL A 147 -1.09 -6.68 -3.72
C VAL A 147 -0.87 -7.38 -5.06
N ASN A 148 -0.71 -6.58 -6.10
CA ASN A 148 -0.34 -7.08 -7.40
C ASN A 148 1.19 -7.12 -7.53
N PRO A 149 1.84 -8.30 -7.57
CA PRO A 149 3.29 -8.40 -7.63
C PRO A 149 3.90 -7.90 -8.96
N LEU A 150 3.09 -7.52 -9.93
CA LEU A 150 3.52 -6.96 -11.21
C LEU A 150 3.56 -5.42 -11.21
N GLN A 151 3.18 -4.80 -10.10
CA GLN A 151 3.26 -3.36 -9.90
C GLN A 151 4.30 -3.02 -8.84
N HIS A 152 4.82 -1.82 -8.90
CA HIS A 152 5.62 -1.29 -7.81
C HIS A 152 4.80 -1.29 -6.52
N LEU A 153 5.42 -1.68 -5.40
CA LEU A 153 4.76 -1.69 -4.10
C LEU A 153 5.55 -0.81 -3.14
N LEU A 154 4.87 0.18 -2.57
CA LEU A 154 5.38 1.02 -1.51
C LEU A 154 4.60 0.73 -0.23
N ILE A 155 5.29 0.31 0.82
CA ILE A 155 4.70 0.00 2.11
C ILE A 155 5.20 1.03 3.12
N THR A 156 4.26 1.64 3.82
CA THR A 156 4.54 2.63 4.86
C THR A 156 4.30 2.04 6.24
N GLN A 157 4.74 2.75 7.27
CA GLN A 157 4.51 2.38 8.67
C GLN A 157 5.13 1.02 9.08
N CYS A 158 6.25 0.64 8.47
CA CYS A 158 7.04 -0.50 8.91
C CYS A 158 7.92 -0.08 10.11
N TYR A 159 7.30 0.02 11.29
CA TYR A 159 7.89 0.66 12.47
C TYR A 159 9.09 -0.09 13.06
N ASP A 160 9.01 -1.41 13.12
CA ASP A 160 9.92 -2.27 13.86
C ASP A 160 10.11 -3.63 13.18
N ASP A 161 10.89 -4.48 13.78
CA ASP A 161 11.21 -5.84 13.33
C ASP A 161 9.97 -6.76 13.28
N LEU A 162 9.04 -6.62 14.24
CA LEU A 162 7.82 -7.42 14.28
C LEU A 162 6.89 -7.05 13.10
N THR A 163 6.73 -5.76 12.82
CA THR A 163 5.96 -5.29 11.66
C THR A 163 6.62 -5.76 10.37
N ALA A 164 7.95 -5.70 10.27
CA ALA A 164 8.71 -6.18 9.12
C ALA A 164 8.58 -7.70 8.93
N ALA A 165 8.55 -8.48 10.00
CA ALA A 165 8.31 -9.93 9.95
C ALA A 165 6.92 -10.23 9.39
N ASN A 166 5.88 -9.57 9.87
CA ASN A 166 4.52 -9.74 9.38
C ASN A 166 4.40 -9.37 7.89
N VAL A 167 5.04 -8.28 7.46
CA VAL A 167 5.09 -7.89 6.04
C VAL A 167 5.79 -8.96 5.21
N SER A 168 6.94 -9.46 5.67
CA SER A 168 7.69 -10.53 5.01
C SER A 168 6.85 -11.79 4.83
N ASP A 169 6.21 -12.27 5.90
CA ASP A 169 5.38 -13.47 5.89
C ASP A 169 4.21 -13.36 4.89
N GLU A 170 3.54 -12.21 4.86
CA GLU A 170 2.43 -12.01 3.91
C GLU A 170 2.92 -11.89 2.46
N LEU A 171 4.01 -11.19 2.22
CA LEU A 171 4.54 -11.00 0.86
C LEU A 171 5.17 -12.26 0.27
N MET A 172 5.74 -13.16 1.08
CA MET A 172 6.28 -14.44 0.60
C MET A 172 5.20 -15.36 -0.01
N ASN A 173 3.91 -15.07 0.16
CA ASN A 173 2.84 -15.72 -0.58
C ASN A 173 2.75 -15.29 -2.05
N SER A 174 3.34 -14.14 -2.42
CA SER A 174 3.23 -13.54 -3.76
C SER A 174 4.59 -13.26 -4.41
N TYR A 175 5.65 -13.16 -3.62
CA TYR A 175 7.02 -12.88 -4.08
C TYR A 175 7.96 -14.02 -3.69
N PRO A 176 9.04 -14.26 -4.46
CA PRO A 176 10.11 -15.15 -4.03
C PRO A 176 10.70 -14.73 -2.68
N TYR A 177 11.10 -15.72 -1.88
CA TYR A 177 11.66 -15.46 -0.54
C TYR A 177 12.92 -14.59 -0.54
N ASP A 178 13.68 -14.63 -1.63
CA ASP A 178 14.93 -13.88 -1.87
C ASP A 178 14.70 -12.59 -2.68
N HIS A 179 13.44 -12.21 -2.95
CA HIS A 179 13.14 -10.97 -3.65
C HIS A 179 13.66 -9.77 -2.87
N GLU A 180 14.32 -8.84 -3.58
CA GLU A 180 14.94 -7.68 -2.95
C GLU A 180 13.89 -6.66 -2.49
N VAL A 181 13.99 -6.25 -1.22
CA VAL A 181 13.23 -5.16 -0.62
C VAL A 181 14.17 -4.00 -0.36
N THR A 182 13.85 -2.82 -0.85
CA THR A 182 14.57 -1.58 -0.51
C THR A 182 13.93 -0.96 0.73
N VAL A 183 14.71 -0.80 1.78
CA VAL A 183 14.31 -0.09 3.00
C VAL A 183 14.71 1.37 2.87
N ILE A 184 13.77 2.28 3.10
CA ILE A 184 13.96 3.72 3.00
C ILE A 184 13.61 4.33 4.35
N GLU A 185 14.57 4.92 5.00
CA GLU A 185 14.39 5.62 6.27
C GLU A 185 14.57 7.10 6.07
N GLN A 186 13.67 7.89 6.62
CA GLN A 186 13.69 9.36 6.60
C GLN A 186 13.81 9.93 5.17
N ALA A 187 13.00 9.42 4.25
CA ALA A 187 13.04 9.77 2.83
C ALA A 187 13.11 11.30 2.60
N GLY A 188 14.15 11.76 1.89
CA GLY A 188 14.38 13.15 1.55
C GLY A 188 14.92 14.05 2.69
N ALA A 189 15.24 13.49 3.87
CA ALA A 189 15.91 14.22 4.94
C ALA A 189 17.45 14.15 4.81
N GLU A 190 18.16 14.96 5.58
CA GLU A 190 19.65 14.97 5.57
C GLU A 190 20.25 13.64 6.03
N ASP A 191 19.54 12.91 6.90
CA ASP A 191 19.93 11.62 7.46
C ASP A 191 19.21 10.44 6.81
N GLU A 192 18.72 10.64 5.57
CA GLU A 192 18.15 9.57 4.76
C GLU A 192 19.06 8.35 4.68
N LYS A 193 18.50 7.17 4.90
CA LYS A 193 19.19 5.89 4.71
C LYS A 193 18.41 5.02 3.74
N ILE A 194 19.13 4.47 2.77
CA ILE A 194 18.58 3.54 1.79
C ILE A 194 19.47 2.31 1.76
N TYR A 195 18.88 1.15 2.00
CA TYR A 195 19.56 -0.14 1.94
C TYR A 195 18.61 -1.24 1.47
N SER A 196 19.16 -2.35 1.03
CA SER A 196 18.39 -3.50 0.52
C SER A 196 18.55 -4.72 1.41
N SER A 197 17.53 -5.54 1.44
CA SER A 197 17.50 -6.85 2.10
C SER A 197 16.68 -7.83 1.28
N PRO A 198 17.04 -9.12 1.25
CA PRO A 198 16.11 -10.12 0.74
C PRO A 198 14.89 -10.22 1.65
N LEU A 199 13.75 -10.53 1.08
CA LEU A 199 12.45 -10.52 1.77
C LEU A 199 12.45 -11.36 3.06
N HIS A 200 13.07 -12.54 3.05
CA HIS A 200 13.15 -13.43 4.21
C HIS A 200 14.07 -12.94 5.35
N GLU A 201 14.94 -11.96 5.09
CA GLU A 201 15.82 -11.34 6.09
C GLU A 201 15.34 -9.94 6.54
N LEU A 202 14.18 -9.48 6.04
CA LEU A 202 13.71 -8.11 6.23
C LEU A 202 13.60 -7.72 7.71
N SER A 203 13.07 -8.59 8.56
CA SER A 203 12.95 -8.35 10.01
C SER A 203 14.30 -8.10 10.66
N ALA A 204 15.30 -8.94 10.33
CA ALA A 204 16.66 -8.77 10.85
C ALA A 204 17.34 -7.51 10.33
N ALA A 205 17.06 -7.12 9.07
CA ALA A 205 17.62 -5.92 8.46
C ALA A 205 17.05 -4.63 9.06
N VAL A 206 15.75 -4.64 9.41
CA VAL A 206 15.06 -3.52 10.06
C VAL A 206 15.52 -3.37 11.51
N GLY A 207 15.70 -4.48 12.24
CA GLY A 207 16.14 -4.48 13.64
C GLY A 207 15.08 -3.97 14.62
N GLU A 208 15.44 -3.94 15.89
CA GLU A 208 14.55 -3.60 17.01
C GLU A 208 14.25 -2.10 17.15
N ASP A 209 14.99 -1.24 16.45
CA ASP A 209 14.83 0.22 16.55
C ASP A 209 13.52 0.68 15.91
N VAL A 210 12.66 1.30 16.71
CA VAL A 210 11.38 1.86 16.23
C VAL A 210 11.63 3.10 15.37
N ASN A 211 11.19 3.07 14.12
CA ASN A 211 11.29 4.19 13.19
C ASN A 211 9.97 4.46 12.46
N ASN A 212 9.29 5.54 12.84
CA ASN A 212 8.01 5.94 12.26
C ASN A 212 8.13 6.52 10.84
N LEU A 213 9.36 6.77 10.36
CA LEU A 213 9.64 7.34 9.04
C LEU A 213 10.25 6.29 8.09
N ARG A 214 10.01 5.01 8.36
CA ARG A 214 10.47 3.90 7.52
C ARG A 214 9.40 3.52 6.51
N ALA A 215 9.81 3.42 5.25
CA ALA A 215 9.04 2.86 4.16
C ALA A 215 9.81 1.71 3.51
N LEU A 216 9.09 0.78 2.89
CA LEU A 216 9.66 -0.32 2.12
C LEU A 216 9.22 -0.16 0.66
N TYR A 217 10.15 -0.42 -0.24
CA TYR A 217 9.84 -0.49 -1.66
C TYR A 217 10.18 -1.87 -2.20
N ILE A 218 9.25 -2.44 -2.97
CA ILE A 218 9.37 -3.72 -3.63
C ILE A 218 9.15 -3.53 -5.13
N ALA A 219 10.16 -3.89 -5.92
CA ALA A 219 10.09 -3.81 -7.36
C ALA A 219 9.15 -4.88 -7.93
N PRO A 220 8.51 -4.62 -9.10
CA PRO A 220 7.69 -5.62 -9.78
C PRO A 220 8.48 -6.87 -10.12
N LEU A 221 7.83 -8.02 -10.10
CA LEU A 221 8.40 -9.24 -10.67
C LEU A 221 8.61 -9.05 -12.17
N LYS A 222 9.85 -9.31 -12.65
CA LYS A 222 10.20 -9.12 -14.07
C LYS A 222 9.60 -10.20 -14.98
N ASP A 223 9.54 -11.41 -14.44
CA ASP A 223 8.96 -12.57 -15.12
C ASP A 223 7.73 -12.95 -14.28
N GLY A 224 6.67 -12.19 -14.49
CA GLY A 224 5.51 -12.32 -13.65
C GLY A 224 4.83 -13.66 -13.81
N LEU A 225 4.43 -14.24 -12.69
CA LEU A 225 3.26 -15.10 -12.60
C LEU A 225 1.98 -14.29 -12.94
N SER A 226 2.05 -13.36 -13.90
CA SER A 226 0.86 -12.75 -14.45
C SER A 226 0.20 -13.76 -15.34
N PHE A 227 -0.74 -14.43 -14.78
CA PHE A 227 -1.70 -15.12 -15.61
C PHE A 227 -2.52 -14.06 -16.36
N ASN A 228 -1.99 -13.61 -17.49
CA ASN A 228 -2.75 -12.81 -18.42
C ASN A 228 -3.35 -13.77 -19.42
N ILE A 229 -4.65 -13.96 -19.37
CA ILE A 229 -5.36 -14.83 -20.29
C ILE A 229 -5.07 -14.49 -21.77
N LYS A 230 -4.80 -13.22 -22.08
CA LYS A 230 -4.42 -12.79 -23.44
C LYS A 230 -3.04 -13.30 -23.86
N ASP A 231 -2.11 -13.48 -22.94
CA ASP A 231 -0.80 -14.04 -23.24
C ASP A 231 -0.89 -15.56 -23.39
N TYR A 232 -1.73 -16.19 -22.59
CA TYR A 232 -2.04 -17.62 -22.70
C TYR A 232 -2.74 -17.95 -24.02
N THR A 233 -3.69 -17.12 -24.48
CA THR A 233 -4.40 -17.32 -25.74
C THR A 233 -3.58 -17.06 -27.00
N LYS A 234 -2.45 -16.34 -26.90
CA LYS A 234 -1.55 -16.12 -28.05
C LYS A 234 -0.78 -17.39 -28.48
N ASP A 235 -0.50 -18.26 -27.50
CA ASP A 235 0.22 -19.51 -27.75
C ASP A 235 -0.73 -20.68 -28.07
N PHE A 236 -2.04 -20.43 -28.04
CA PHE A 236 -3.03 -21.41 -28.47
C PHE A 236 -3.00 -21.49 -30.00
N ASP A 237 -2.44 -22.56 -30.52
CA ASP A 237 -2.36 -22.78 -32.00
C ASP A 237 -3.76 -23.18 -32.51
N GLU A 238 -4.45 -22.23 -33.18
CA GLU A 238 -5.75 -22.47 -33.82
C GLU A 238 -5.73 -23.61 -34.87
N ASN A 239 -4.55 -24.17 -35.14
CA ASN A 239 -4.39 -25.24 -36.11
C ASN A 239 -4.34 -26.66 -35.49
N GLU A 240 -4.36 -26.81 -34.18
CA GLU A 240 -4.57 -28.11 -33.57
C GLU A 240 -6.06 -28.38 -33.45
N ASP A 241 -6.56 -29.42 -34.16
CA ASP A 241 -7.94 -29.93 -34.07
C ASP A 241 -8.19 -30.63 -32.69
N ILE A 242 -7.90 -29.93 -31.57
CA ILE A 242 -8.13 -30.44 -30.23
C ILE A 242 -9.61 -30.20 -29.91
N THR A 243 -10.37 -31.25 -29.73
CA THR A 243 -11.78 -31.16 -29.39
C THR A 243 -11.99 -31.06 -27.88
N GLU A 244 -13.14 -30.50 -27.46
CA GLU A 244 -13.54 -30.48 -26.03
C GLU A 244 -13.51 -31.90 -25.42
N ALA A 245 -13.87 -32.93 -26.19
CA ALA A 245 -13.84 -34.33 -25.73
C ALA A 245 -12.40 -34.82 -25.46
N ASP A 246 -11.42 -34.36 -26.23
CA ASP A 246 -10.01 -34.69 -26.01
C ASP A 246 -9.49 -34.04 -24.74
N LEU A 247 -9.86 -32.79 -24.47
CA LEU A 247 -9.49 -32.07 -23.26
C LEU A 247 -10.11 -32.70 -22.00
N VAL A 248 -11.39 -33.10 -22.07
CA VAL A 248 -12.04 -33.84 -20.98
C VAL A 248 -11.31 -35.17 -20.70
N THR A 249 -10.98 -35.92 -21.74
CA THR A 249 -10.24 -37.18 -21.62
C THR A 249 -8.84 -36.95 -21.01
N LYS A 250 -8.18 -35.85 -21.35
CA LYS A 250 -6.89 -35.48 -20.75
C LYS A 250 -7.03 -35.13 -19.27
N LEU A 251 -8.04 -34.34 -18.90
CA LEU A 251 -8.35 -34.00 -17.51
C LEU A 251 -8.63 -35.23 -16.65
N GLU A 252 -9.42 -36.19 -17.15
CA GLU A 252 -9.72 -37.45 -16.46
C GLU A 252 -8.44 -38.23 -16.15
N LYS A 253 -7.50 -38.29 -17.10
CA LYS A 253 -6.20 -38.97 -16.90
C LYS A 253 -5.35 -38.27 -15.83
N LEU A 254 -5.22 -36.95 -15.91
CA LEU A 254 -4.42 -36.17 -14.96
C LEU A 254 -4.96 -36.26 -13.54
N VAL A 255 -6.29 -36.23 -13.38
CA VAL A 255 -6.96 -36.39 -12.08
C VAL A 255 -6.76 -37.82 -11.54
N ALA A 256 -6.84 -38.83 -12.40
CA ALA A 256 -6.60 -40.23 -12.00
C ALA A 256 -5.13 -40.44 -11.55
N GLU A 257 -4.16 -39.83 -12.24
CA GLU A 257 -2.75 -39.88 -11.86
C GLU A 257 -2.50 -39.16 -10.52
N LEU A 258 -3.04 -37.98 -10.33
CA LEU A 258 -2.96 -37.24 -9.07
C LEU A 258 -3.54 -38.06 -7.92
N LYS A 259 -4.68 -38.71 -8.14
CA LYS A 259 -5.32 -39.60 -7.15
C LYS A 259 -4.45 -40.79 -6.79
N ASN A 260 -3.84 -41.43 -7.78
CA ASN A 260 -2.90 -42.53 -7.56
C ASN A 260 -1.66 -42.11 -6.76
N ASN A 261 -1.14 -40.89 -7.02
CA ASN A 261 -0.01 -40.35 -6.27
C ASN A 261 -0.38 -40.07 -4.80
N LEU A 262 -1.58 -39.55 -4.55
CA LEU A 262 -2.07 -39.30 -3.20
C LEU A 262 -2.34 -40.59 -2.39
N GLU A 263 -2.62 -41.72 -3.05
CA GLU A 263 -2.79 -43.02 -2.41
C GLU A 263 -1.46 -43.72 -2.07
N ARG A 264 -0.34 -43.24 -2.59
CA ARG A 264 1.00 -43.73 -2.28
C ARG A 264 1.59 -42.92 -1.15
N GLU A 265 2.11 -43.58 -0.11
CA GLU A 265 2.72 -42.92 1.06
C GLU A 265 4.12 -42.28 0.79
N GLU A 266 4.49 -42.03 -0.45
CA GLU A 266 5.75 -41.41 -0.85
C GLU A 266 5.59 -39.90 -1.08
N ASP A 267 6.67 -39.13 -0.86
CA ASP A 267 6.68 -37.68 -1.06
C ASP A 267 6.73 -37.30 -2.55
N TYR A 268 5.58 -37.11 -3.15
CA TYR A 268 5.40 -36.67 -4.54
C TYR A 268 5.09 -35.18 -4.68
N THR A 269 5.45 -34.34 -3.71
CA THR A 269 5.05 -32.92 -3.65
C THR A 269 5.39 -32.15 -4.96
N SER A 270 6.58 -32.37 -5.52
CA SER A 270 7.01 -31.73 -6.77
C SER A 270 6.22 -32.24 -7.99
N ASP A 271 5.95 -33.53 -8.07
CA ASP A 271 5.24 -34.11 -9.21
C ASP A 271 3.75 -33.80 -9.16
N ASN A 272 3.16 -33.78 -7.96
CA ASN A 272 1.78 -33.36 -7.76
C ASN A 272 1.57 -31.87 -8.10
N SER A 273 2.56 -31.00 -7.83
CA SER A 273 2.50 -29.59 -8.23
C SER A 273 2.49 -29.41 -9.75
N LYS A 274 3.25 -30.23 -10.49
CA LYS A 274 3.24 -30.24 -11.96
C LYS A 274 1.90 -30.74 -12.51
N LEU A 275 1.37 -31.84 -11.95
CA LEU A 275 0.06 -32.37 -12.34
C LEU A 275 -1.06 -31.37 -12.09
N LEU A 276 -1.04 -30.67 -10.96
CA LEU A 276 -2.01 -29.62 -10.66
C LEU A 276 -1.92 -28.47 -11.64
N ALA A 277 -0.70 -28.03 -11.99
CA ALA A 277 -0.50 -26.99 -13.00
C ALA A 277 -1.04 -27.44 -14.38
N GLU A 278 -0.82 -28.70 -14.76
CA GLU A 278 -1.32 -29.25 -16.01
C GLU A 278 -2.84 -29.42 -16.04
N ILE A 279 -3.46 -29.76 -14.92
CA ILE A 279 -4.93 -29.76 -14.76
C ILE A 279 -5.49 -28.36 -14.96
N ILE A 280 -4.88 -27.35 -14.33
CA ILE A 280 -5.31 -25.95 -14.47
C ILE A 280 -5.17 -25.51 -15.95
N ASN A 281 -4.02 -25.75 -16.57
CA ASN A 281 -3.80 -25.39 -17.97
C ASN A 281 -4.81 -26.07 -18.90
N THR A 282 -5.04 -27.37 -18.75
CA THR A 282 -6.00 -28.11 -19.58
C THR A 282 -7.45 -27.61 -19.37
N SER A 283 -7.78 -27.17 -18.13
CA SER A 283 -9.11 -26.57 -17.86
C SER A 283 -9.26 -25.21 -18.56
N LEU A 284 -8.18 -24.45 -18.66
CA LEU A 284 -8.17 -23.18 -19.39
C LEU A 284 -8.23 -23.41 -20.90
N ASP A 285 -7.51 -24.40 -21.46
CA ASP A 285 -7.61 -24.82 -22.84
C ASP A 285 -9.05 -25.18 -23.21
N PHE A 286 -9.74 -25.93 -22.33
CA PHE A 286 -11.16 -26.25 -22.51
C PHE A 286 -12.05 -25.00 -22.60
N THR A 287 -11.82 -24.03 -21.73
CA THR A 287 -12.59 -22.76 -21.72
C THR A 287 -12.37 -21.95 -23.01
N ILE A 288 -11.16 -22.00 -23.56
CA ILE A 288 -10.81 -21.31 -24.81
C ILE A 288 -11.43 -22.04 -26.03
N ALA A 289 -11.32 -23.37 -26.06
CA ALA A 289 -11.84 -24.19 -27.16
C ALA A 289 -13.38 -24.14 -27.30
N SER A 290 -14.07 -23.82 -26.19
CA SER A 290 -15.55 -23.72 -26.18
C SER A 290 -16.10 -22.40 -26.74
N ASP A 291 -15.26 -21.50 -27.28
CA ASP A 291 -15.65 -20.16 -27.79
C ASP A 291 -16.36 -19.24 -26.76
N ASN A 292 -16.31 -19.59 -25.48
CA ASN A 292 -17.06 -18.95 -24.41
C ASN A 292 -16.15 -18.14 -23.47
N TYR A 293 -15.52 -17.09 -23.99
CA TYR A 293 -14.68 -16.17 -23.22
C TYR A 293 -15.37 -15.56 -21.98
N TYR A 294 -16.70 -15.46 -21.99
CA TYR A 294 -17.47 -14.93 -20.87
C TYR A 294 -17.59 -15.92 -19.72
N GLU A 295 -17.57 -17.21 -19.97
CA GLU A 295 -17.67 -18.25 -18.95
C GLU A 295 -16.45 -18.32 -18.03
N LEU A 296 -15.26 -17.94 -18.49
CA LEU A 296 -14.07 -17.93 -17.61
C LEU A 296 -14.20 -16.91 -16.49
N ASN A 297 -14.69 -15.70 -16.78
CA ASN A 297 -14.95 -14.71 -15.75
C ASN A 297 -16.02 -15.17 -14.77
N ASP A 298 -17.03 -15.89 -15.26
CA ASP A 298 -18.08 -16.47 -14.43
C ASP A 298 -17.52 -17.60 -13.57
N ILE A 299 -16.65 -18.47 -14.11
CA ILE A 299 -15.96 -19.53 -13.36
C ILE A 299 -15.08 -18.93 -12.26
N LEU A 300 -14.27 -17.90 -12.57
CA LEU A 300 -13.42 -17.22 -11.60
C LEU A 300 -14.26 -16.52 -10.51
N LEU A 301 -15.41 -15.95 -10.87
CA LEU A 301 -16.35 -15.33 -9.94
C LEU A 301 -17.00 -16.39 -9.03
N GLU A 302 -17.41 -17.54 -9.57
CA GLU A 302 -17.95 -18.65 -8.80
C GLU A 302 -16.88 -19.26 -7.86
N MET A 303 -15.63 -19.43 -8.33
CA MET A 303 -14.53 -19.89 -7.48
C MET A 303 -14.31 -18.94 -6.30
N LYS A 304 -14.45 -17.62 -6.51
CA LYS A 304 -14.31 -16.60 -5.46
C LYS A 304 -15.44 -16.69 -4.44
N LYS A 305 -16.68 -16.97 -4.87
CA LYS A 305 -17.85 -17.16 -3.99
C LYS A 305 -17.74 -18.41 -3.11
N HIS A 306 -17.10 -19.47 -3.59
CA HIS A 306 -16.97 -20.73 -2.88
C HIS A 306 -15.75 -20.80 -1.94
N ARG A 307 -14.87 -19.80 -1.92
CA ARG A 307 -13.75 -19.66 -0.99
C ARG A 307 -14.06 -18.82 0.25
N LEU A 308 -15.26 -18.27 0.34
CA LEU A 308 -15.81 -17.62 1.53
C LEU A 308 -16.71 -18.61 2.27
#